data_d46d05e3d968e3776bbef88c25f8d6ca
#
_entry.id   d46d05e3d968e3776bbef88c25f8d6ca
#
_cell.length_a   1.000
_cell.length_b   1.000
_cell.length_c   1.000
_cell.angle_alpha   90.00
_cell.angle_beta   90.00
_cell.angle_gamma   90.00
#
_symmetry.space_group_name_H-M   'P 1'
#
loop_
_entity.id
_entity.type
_entity.pdbx_description
1 polymer ?
#
loop_
_entity_poly.entity_id
_entity_poly.type
_entity_poly.pdbx_seq_one_letter_code
_entity_poly.pdbx_strand_id
1 'polypeptide(L)'
;MSDAAARGVSRPAASAWIAVAALVALVLAWRAIVAASEAWREGGRAIVLGRDMTPAGGESPEARWRAQIGRNPTDVVALVALARVLEANGDAKGARAAFDQALRAAPADRAVLTEVAAYQMRAGDAARSLAILRRVADLHPDARASLWPVFAAALDGGRHEAFFLGAARDDPEWWPAFFAHACAEASSVDALQRAFAPRAAAGTARPDERRCLIGRLEREGRWANAYQAWLNGLAPAERRHVGYVYNGDFERPISNLGFDWIVDRQDGVVVDVRATGGSGGTGALHVEMLNKRWSGPPVRQTLMLVPGRYRFEGRGRADRLDSWLGLQWGLYCLDAGDATPRQLARTGRFLGSSGWTDWAEDFTVPRDCPVQRLRLELANPREGAAAPGNVAARLTGGVWFDDFLIRGLD
;
A
#
# COMPACT_ATOMS: atom_id res chain seq x y z
N MET A 1 -27.89 -46.23 25.91
CA MET A 1 -26.56 -46.84 25.84
C MET A 1 -26.12 -46.70 24.40
N SER A 2 -25.20 -45.84 23.99
CA SER A 2 -23.96 -45.41 24.52
C SER A 2 -23.63 -44.00 23.96
N ASP A 3 -23.26 -43.09 24.83
CA ASP A 3 -22.64 -41.79 24.51
C ASP A 3 -21.27 -42.01 23.88
N ALA A 4 -20.98 -41.31 22.78
CA ALA A 4 -19.63 -41.11 22.25
C ALA A 4 -19.32 -39.62 22.20
N ALA A 5 -18.65 -39.17 23.24
CA ALA A 5 -18.14 -37.82 23.38
C ALA A 5 -17.12 -37.46 22.26
N ALA A 6 -17.44 -36.49 21.45
CA ALA A 6 -16.51 -35.85 20.54
C ALA A 6 -15.51 -34.97 21.33
N ARG A 7 -14.26 -35.44 21.45
CA ARG A 7 -13.14 -34.66 22.00
C ARG A 7 -12.79 -33.56 21.02
N GLY A 8 -13.11 -32.34 21.40
CA GLY A 8 -12.64 -31.14 20.71
C GLY A 8 -11.12 -31.04 20.74
N VAL A 9 -10.49 -31.13 19.58
CA VAL A 9 -9.07 -30.83 19.41
C VAL A 9 -8.95 -29.30 19.44
N SER A 10 -8.45 -28.79 20.56
CA SER A 10 -8.09 -27.36 20.68
C SER A 10 -6.99 -27.04 19.67
N ARG A 11 -7.28 -26.19 18.69
CA ARG A 11 -6.29 -25.63 17.78
C ARG A 11 -5.33 -24.78 18.60
N PRO A 12 -4.00 -25.02 18.60
CA PRO A 12 -3.05 -24.13 19.23
C PRO A 12 -3.12 -22.77 18.55
N ALA A 13 -3.15 -21.74 19.37
CA ALA A 13 -3.46 -20.37 19.00
C ALA A 13 -2.60 -19.87 17.82
N ALA A 14 -3.24 -19.40 16.78
CA ALA A 14 -2.63 -18.71 15.63
C ALA A 14 -1.70 -17.57 16.07
N SER A 15 -1.91 -17.02 17.26
CA SER A 15 -1.09 -16.00 17.91
C SER A 15 0.36 -16.43 18.18
N ALA A 16 0.62 -17.71 18.48
CA ALA A 16 1.97 -18.21 18.72
C ALA A 16 2.80 -18.31 17.43
N TRP A 17 2.17 -18.70 16.32
CA TRP A 17 2.82 -18.77 15.00
C TRP A 17 3.08 -17.37 14.43
N ILE A 18 2.20 -16.39 14.66
CA ILE A 18 2.39 -15.00 14.28
C ILE A 18 3.57 -14.38 15.06
N ALA A 19 3.68 -14.67 16.36
CA ALA A 19 4.81 -14.21 17.17
C ALA A 19 6.15 -14.83 16.71
N VAL A 20 6.16 -16.09 16.33
CA VAL A 20 7.35 -16.77 15.79
C VAL A 20 7.71 -16.24 14.40
N ALA A 21 6.73 -16.02 13.53
CA ALA A 21 6.96 -15.43 12.21
C ALA A 21 7.49 -13.98 12.31
N ALA A 22 6.96 -13.18 13.22
CA ALA A 22 7.44 -11.82 13.48
C ALA A 22 8.87 -11.83 14.06
N LEU A 23 9.19 -12.78 14.93
CA LEU A 23 10.55 -12.94 15.47
C LEU A 23 11.53 -13.40 14.38
N VAL A 24 11.13 -14.31 13.51
CA VAL A 24 11.93 -14.78 12.37
C VAL A 24 12.13 -13.66 11.35
N ALA A 25 11.11 -12.86 11.04
CA ALA A 25 11.22 -11.70 10.17
C ALA A 25 12.15 -10.63 10.76
N LEU A 26 12.06 -10.37 12.07
CA LEU A 26 12.99 -9.48 12.79
C LEU A 26 14.44 -10.01 12.75
N VAL A 27 14.63 -11.30 12.91
CA VAL A 27 15.97 -11.94 12.83
C VAL A 27 16.50 -11.91 11.40
N LEU A 28 15.66 -12.11 10.39
CA LEU A 28 16.05 -12.06 8.97
C LEU A 28 16.34 -10.64 8.51
N ALA A 29 15.50 -9.67 8.89
CA ALA A 29 15.77 -8.25 8.65
C ALA A 29 17.03 -7.78 9.38
N TRP A 30 17.25 -8.28 10.60
CA TRP A 30 18.48 -8.08 11.36
C TRP A 30 19.71 -8.66 10.63
N ARG A 31 19.64 -9.89 10.12
CA ARG A 31 20.72 -10.49 9.33
C ARG A 31 21.01 -9.68 8.07
N ALA A 32 19.99 -9.10 7.42
CA ALA A 32 20.17 -8.22 6.26
C ALA A 32 20.89 -6.91 6.66
N ILE A 33 20.58 -6.32 7.81
CA ILE A 33 21.28 -5.12 8.34
C ILE A 33 22.71 -5.47 8.74
N VAL A 34 22.93 -6.61 9.38
CA VAL A 34 24.27 -7.10 9.74
C VAL A 34 25.07 -7.42 8.47
N ALA A 35 24.48 -8.10 7.48
CA ALA A 35 25.13 -8.39 6.20
C ALA A 35 25.44 -7.10 5.41
N ALA A 36 24.52 -6.11 5.39
CA ALA A 36 24.78 -4.80 4.80
C ALA A 36 25.89 -4.04 5.56
N SER A 37 25.96 -4.17 6.89
CA SER A 37 27.05 -3.60 7.70
C SER A 37 28.38 -4.33 7.47
N GLU A 38 28.35 -5.62 7.17
CA GLU A 38 29.52 -6.43 6.82
C GLU A 38 30.02 -6.15 5.41
N ALA A 39 29.14 -6.05 4.43
CA ALA A 39 29.49 -5.63 3.06
C ALA A 39 30.05 -4.19 3.03
N TRP A 40 29.60 -3.32 3.93
CA TRP A 40 30.14 -1.96 4.06
C TRP A 40 31.51 -1.94 4.76
N ARG A 41 31.77 -2.92 5.65
CA ARG A 41 33.13 -3.14 6.24
C ARG A 41 34.13 -3.57 5.18
N GLU A 42 33.71 -4.33 4.18
CA GLU A 42 34.59 -4.79 3.08
C GLU A 42 34.86 -3.68 2.06
N GLY A 43 34.00 -2.67 1.91
CA GLY A 43 34.05 -1.68 0.82
C GLY A 43 34.76 -0.35 1.08
N GLY A 44 35.27 -0.03 2.29
CA GLY A 44 35.91 1.28 2.41
C GLY A 44 36.57 1.70 3.74
N ARG A 45 36.21 1.06 4.86
CA ARG A 45 36.87 1.34 6.15
C ARG A 45 37.31 0.11 6.92
N ALA A 46 37.25 -1.07 6.31
CA ALA A 46 37.81 -2.31 6.80
C ALA A 46 39.33 -2.20 7.07
N ILE A 47 40.01 -1.28 6.40
CA ILE A 47 41.47 -1.03 6.56
C ILE A 47 41.82 -0.46 7.95
N VAL A 48 40.89 0.18 8.64
CA VAL A 48 41.18 0.76 9.97
C VAL A 48 40.82 -0.20 11.10
N LEU A 49 39.87 -1.12 10.90
CA LEU A 49 39.48 -2.14 11.89
C LEU A 49 40.19 -3.48 11.67
N GLY A 50 40.80 -3.70 10.49
CA GLY A 50 41.51 -4.89 10.11
C GLY A 50 43.02 -4.89 10.39
N ARG A 51 43.52 -4.00 11.23
CA ARG A 51 44.86 -4.21 11.78
C ARG A 51 44.82 -5.46 12.64
N ASP A 52 45.71 -6.41 12.27
CA ASP A 52 45.95 -7.67 12.96
C ASP A 52 45.73 -7.53 14.46
N MET A 53 44.63 -8.09 14.95
CA MET A 53 44.20 -8.07 16.35
C MET A 53 44.72 -9.28 17.09
N THR A 54 45.84 -9.87 16.64
CA THR A 54 46.58 -10.87 17.43
C THR A 54 47.12 -10.20 18.68
N PRO A 55 46.78 -10.68 19.88
CA PRO A 55 47.28 -10.10 21.13
C PRO A 55 48.80 -10.25 21.18
N ALA A 56 49.52 -9.15 21.15
CA ALA A 56 50.90 -9.17 21.54
C ALA A 56 50.95 -9.38 23.06
N GLY A 57 51.31 -10.59 23.50
CA GLY A 57 51.69 -10.87 24.88
C GLY A 57 50.60 -10.70 25.93
N GLY A 58 49.67 -11.68 26.08
CA GLY A 58 48.93 -11.91 27.33
C GLY A 58 47.89 -10.88 27.82
N GLU A 59 47.78 -9.74 27.16
CA GLU A 59 46.84 -8.67 27.55
C GLU A 59 45.40 -9.00 27.06
N SER A 60 44.40 -8.88 27.94
CA SER A 60 43.01 -9.11 27.55
C SER A 60 42.51 -8.03 26.57
N PRO A 61 41.63 -8.38 25.61
CA PRO A 61 41.03 -7.40 24.69
C PRO A 61 40.43 -6.22 25.40
N GLU A 62 39.82 -6.43 26.55
CA GLU A 62 39.22 -5.40 27.39
C GLU A 62 40.28 -4.41 27.90
N ALA A 63 41.37 -4.90 28.49
CA ALA A 63 42.44 -4.06 29.04
C ALA A 63 43.07 -3.18 27.93
N ARG A 64 43.30 -3.75 26.76
CA ARG A 64 43.79 -3.03 25.58
C ARG A 64 42.90 -1.87 25.17
N TRP A 65 41.59 -2.11 25.04
CA TRP A 65 40.65 -1.07 24.64
C TRP A 65 40.48 0.01 25.73
N ARG A 66 40.49 -0.37 27.00
CA ARG A 66 40.52 0.59 28.11
C ARG A 66 41.76 1.48 28.10
N ALA A 67 42.93 0.91 27.82
CA ALA A 67 44.16 1.67 27.65
C ALA A 67 44.12 2.63 26.46
N GLN A 68 43.51 2.22 25.35
CA GLN A 68 43.30 3.08 24.17
C GLN A 68 42.39 4.26 24.51
N ILE A 69 41.24 4.00 25.17
CA ILE A 69 40.29 5.04 25.58
C ILE A 69 40.93 5.96 26.61
N GLY A 70 41.80 5.45 27.50
CA GLY A 70 42.57 6.29 28.47
C GLY A 70 43.48 7.30 27.74
N ARG A 71 44.00 6.96 26.58
CA ARG A 71 44.82 7.87 25.72
C ARG A 71 43.95 8.81 24.88
N ASN A 72 42.82 8.32 24.40
CA ASN A 72 41.86 9.10 23.59
C ASN A 72 40.42 8.76 24.01
N PRO A 73 39.81 9.51 24.94
CA PRO A 73 38.46 9.23 25.44
C PRO A 73 37.33 9.37 24.38
N THR A 74 37.62 9.95 23.23
CA THR A 74 36.69 10.13 22.11
C THR A 74 36.95 9.17 20.97
N ASP A 75 37.82 8.19 21.14
CA ASP A 75 38.08 7.16 20.14
C ASP A 75 36.86 6.24 20.01
N VAL A 76 36.03 6.56 19.04
CA VAL A 76 34.76 5.87 18.79
C VAL A 76 34.97 4.38 18.47
N VAL A 77 36.03 4.06 17.74
CA VAL A 77 36.36 2.68 17.38
C VAL A 77 36.70 1.87 18.63
N ALA A 78 37.52 2.41 19.53
CA ALA A 78 37.87 1.77 20.79
C ALA A 78 36.67 1.64 21.70
N LEU A 79 35.80 2.66 21.77
CA LEU A 79 34.56 2.64 22.57
C LEU A 79 33.58 1.55 22.09
N VAL A 80 33.33 1.44 20.79
CA VAL A 80 32.47 0.39 20.22
C VAL A 80 33.08 -1.00 20.40
N ALA A 81 34.39 -1.14 20.20
CA ALA A 81 35.08 -2.40 20.42
C ALA A 81 35.02 -2.85 21.89
N LEU A 82 35.28 -1.94 22.83
CA LEU A 82 35.14 -2.22 24.27
C LEU A 82 33.70 -2.63 24.60
N ALA A 83 32.70 -1.91 24.10
CA ALA A 83 31.30 -2.23 24.36
C ALA A 83 30.95 -3.64 23.92
N ARG A 84 31.40 -4.08 22.73
CA ARG A 84 31.20 -5.45 22.23
C ARG A 84 31.89 -6.52 23.10
N VAL A 85 33.11 -6.23 23.55
CA VAL A 85 33.83 -7.15 24.46
C VAL A 85 33.09 -7.30 25.78
N LEU A 86 32.64 -6.18 26.37
CA LEU A 86 31.87 -6.19 27.61
C LEU A 86 30.52 -6.91 27.46
N GLU A 87 29.82 -6.69 26.33
CA GLU A 87 28.60 -7.43 25.99
C GLU A 87 28.86 -8.94 25.90
N ALA A 88 29.91 -9.36 25.22
CA ALA A 88 30.29 -10.77 25.10
C ALA A 88 30.66 -11.41 26.43
N ASN A 89 31.25 -10.64 27.34
CA ASN A 89 31.61 -11.07 28.70
C ASN A 89 30.40 -11.05 29.69
N GLY A 90 29.22 -10.60 29.23
CA GLY A 90 28.03 -10.51 30.06
C GLY A 90 27.95 -9.24 30.95
N ASP A 91 28.90 -8.32 30.82
CA ASP A 91 28.85 -7.02 31.53
C ASP A 91 27.91 -6.04 30.74
N ALA A 92 26.60 -6.25 30.90
CA ALA A 92 25.59 -5.41 30.25
C ALA A 92 25.66 -3.94 30.68
N LYS A 93 26.08 -3.66 31.96
CA LYS A 93 26.19 -2.29 32.45
C LYS A 93 27.39 -1.57 31.81
N GLY A 94 28.54 -2.22 31.77
CA GLY A 94 29.72 -1.69 31.13
C GLY A 94 29.54 -1.51 29.61
N ALA A 95 28.92 -2.49 28.95
CA ALA A 95 28.60 -2.41 27.53
C ALA A 95 27.71 -1.21 27.22
N ARG A 96 26.63 -1.01 27.98
CA ARG A 96 25.73 0.15 27.84
C ARG A 96 26.48 1.46 28.01
N ALA A 97 27.32 1.57 29.06
CA ALA A 97 28.08 2.79 29.33
C ALA A 97 29.04 3.15 28.19
N ALA A 98 29.75 2.14 27.63
CA ALA A 98 30.66 2.32 26.52
C ALA A 98 29.93 2.70 25.21
N PHE A 99 28.81 2.06 24.89
CA PHE A 99 27.97 2.45 23.75
C PHE A 99 27.38 3.86 23.90
N ASP A 100 26.93 4.23 25.10
CA ASP A 100 26.44 5.60 25.37
C ASP A 100 27.55 6.65 25.23
N GLN A 101 28.78 6.31 25.60
CA GLN A 101 29.92 7.17 25.39
C GLN A 101 30.27 7.30 23.88
N ALA A 102 30.25 6.21 23.13
CA ALA A 102 30.43 6.23 21.69
C ALA A 102 29.41 7.15 21.00
N LEU A 103 28.13 7.03 21.41
CA LEU A 103 27.04 7.86 20.87
C LEU A 103 27.19 9.34 21.22
N ARG A 104 27.76 9.67 22.39
CA ARG A 104 28.09 11.07 22.74
C ARG A 104 29.28 11.61 21.95
N ALA A 105 30.30 10.76 21.71
CA ALA A 105 31.48 11.15 20.98
C ALA A 105 31.21 11.37 19.47
N ALA A 106 30.30 10.58 18.89
CA ALA A 106 29.95 10.69 17.48
C ALA A 106 28.43 10.52 17.26
N PRO A 107 27.65 11.56 17.63
CA PRO A 107 26.18 11.45 17.67
C PRO A 107 25.51 11.36 16.29
N ALA A 108 26.22 11.68 15.20
CA ALA A 108 25.72 11.61 13.84
C ALA A 108 26.43 10.53 12.99
N ASP A 109 27.37 9.81 13.55
CA ASP A 109 28.07 8.75 12.81
C ASP A 109 27.17 7.54 12.57
N ARG A 110 26.97 7.19 11.30
CA ARG A 110 26.07 6.10 10.90
C ARG A 110 26.47 4.76 11.51
N ALA A 111 27.77 4.46 11.54
CA ALA A 111 28.24 3.17 12.06
C ALA A 111 27.96 3.07 13.58
N VAL A 112 28.24 4.15 14.32
CA VAL A 112 27.93 4.23 15.76
C VAL A 112 26.45 4.08 16.03
N LEU A 113 25.62 4.86 15.33
CA LEU A 113 24.17 4.80 15.47
C LEU A 113 23.65 3.39 15.21
N THR A 114 24.10 2.75 14.14
CA THR A 114 23.67 1.39 13.79
C THR A 114 24.13 0.36 14.82
N GLU A 115 25.36 0.45 15.33
CA GLU A 115 25.87 -0.45 16.35
C GLU A 115 25.13 -0.31 17.69
N VAL A 116 24.88 0.94 18.09
CA VAL A 116 24.13 1.19 19.35
C VAL A 116 22.67 0.73 19.21
N ALA A 117 22.04 0.97 18.06
CA ALA A 117 20.68 0.47 17.81
C ALA A 117 20.64 -1.06 17.87
N ALA A 118 21.65 -1.70 17.30
CA ALA A 118 21.83 -3.12 17.34
C ALA A 118 21.95 -3.69 18.76
N TYR A 119 22.79 -3.08 19.57
CA TYR A 119 22.93 -3.43 20.96
C TYR A 119 21.62 -3.28 21.71
N GLN A 120 20.91 -2.14 21.57
CA GLN A 120 19.65 -1.91 22.26
C GLN A 120 18.59 -2.96 21.87
N MET A 121 18.55 -3.39 20.60
CA MET A 121 17.66 -4.45 20.17
C MET A 121 17.97 -5.78 20.86
N ARG A 122 19.25 -6.17 20.93
CA ARG A 122 19.68 -7.40 21.63
C ARG A 122 19.43 -7.33 23.14
N ALA A 123 19.58 -6.16 23.73
CA ALA A 123 19.30 -5.89 25.13
C ALA A 123 17.78 -5.83 25.47
N GLY A 124 16.91 -6.00 24.46
CA GLY A 124 15.45 -5.98 24.65
C GLY A 124 14.83 -4.56 24.68
N ASP A 125 15.63 -3.51 24.47
CA ASP A 125 15.17 -2.11 24.45
C ASP A 125 14.87 -1.68 23.00
N ALA A 126 13.85 -2.30 22.41
CA ALA A 126 13.44 -2.03 21.03
C ALA A 126 12.98 -0.57 20.82
N ALA A 127 12.38 0.04 21.83
CA ALA A 127 11.94 1.43 21.76
C ALA A 127 13.13 2.38 21.55
N ARG A 128 14.19 2.19 22.32
CA ARG A 128 15.44 2.98 22.19
C ARG A 128 16.14 2.66 20.87
N SER A 129 16.15 1.40 20.45
CA SER A 129 16.69 1.01 19.13
C SER A 129 16.00 1.76 18.01
N LEU A 130 14.65 1.76 17.98
CA LEU A 130 13.86 2.47 16.97
C LEU A 130 14.12 4.00 16.98
N ALA A 131 14.25 4.60 18.16
CA ALA A 131 14.57 6.01 18.29
C ALA A 131 15.95 6.35 17.67
N ILE A 132 16.93 5.44 17.84
CA ILE A 132 18.26 5.61 17.23
C ILE A 132 18.20 5.37 15.71
N LEU A 133 17.47 4.34 15.25
CA LEU A 133 17.28 4.08 13.82
C LEU A 133 16.54 5.23 13.12
N ARG A 134 15.60 5.90 13.81
CA ARG A 134 14.99 7.13 13.30
C ARG A 134 16.04 8.19 13.01
N ARG A 135 17.02 8.37 13.90
CA ARG A 135 18.14 9.32 13.66
C ARG A 135 18.98 8.91 12.44
N VAL A 136 19.17 7.59 12.22
CA VAL A 136 19.80 7.12 10.99
C VAL A 136 18.99 7.52 9.77
N ALA A 137 17.66 7.32 9.80
CA ALA A 137 16.78 7.71 8.69
C ALA A 137 16.77 9.24 8.44
N ASP A 138 16.84 10.04 9.52
CA ASP A 138 16.86 11.49 9.44
C ASP A 138 18.18 12.02 8.84
N LEU A 139 19.32 11.45 9.26
CA LEU A 139 20.66 11.96 8.95
C LEU A 139 21.30 11.31 7.70
N HIS A 140 20.90 10.08 7.33
CA HIS A 140 21.55 9.28 6.31
C HIS A 140 20.54 8.77 5.25
N PRO A 141 20.21 9.59 4.24
CA PRO A 141 19.23 9.23 3.20
C PRO A 141 19.57 7.93 2.46
N ASP A 142 20.86 7.66 2.25
CA ASP A 142 21.37 6.46 1.59
C ASP A 142 21.14 5.16 2.39
N ALA A 143 20.94 5.27 3.71
CA ALA A 143 20.67 4.12 4.58
C ALA A 143 19.16 3.81 4.72
N ARG A 144 18.28 4.72 4.31
CA ARG A 144 16.82 4.64 4.55
C ARG A 144 16.22 3.31 4.09
N ALA A 145 16.51 2.91 2.85
CA ALA A 145 15.93 1.70 2.27
C ALA A 145 16.20 0.43 3.09
N SER A 146 17.37 0.33 3.73
CA SER A 146 17.75 -0.81 4.58
C SER A 146 16.99 -0.84 5.92
N LEU A 147 16.37 0.26 6.34
CA LEU A 147 15.63 0.38 7.58
C LEU A 147 14.16 0.00 7.43
N TRP A 148 13.59 0.07 6.22
CA TRP A 148 12.17 -0.15 6.01
C TRP A 148 11.66 -1.50 6.47
N PRO A 149 12.36 -2.63 6.23
CA PRO A 149 11.92 -3.94 6.74
C PRO A 149 11.85 -3.99 8.27
N VAL A 150 12.78 -3.31 8.96
CA VAL A 150 12.79 -3.25 10.43
C VAL A 150 11.62 -2.42 10.94
N PHE A 151 11.36 -1.28 10.31
CA PHE A 151 10.23 -0.43 10.68
C PHE A 151 8.90 -1.10 10.36
N ALA A 152 8.76 -1.79 9.23
CA ALA A 152 7.55 -2.53 8.89
C ALA A 152 7.27 -3.65 9.90
N ALA A 153 8.28 -4.44 10.27
CA ALA A 153 8.15 -5.48 11.28
C ALA A 153 7.81 -4.91 12.68
N ALA A 154 8.36 -3.75 13.04
CA ALA A 154 8.04 -3.06 14.28
C ALA A 154 6.62 -2.50 14.29
N LEU A 155 6.13 -2.01 13.14
CA LEU A 155 4.75 -1.56 12.94
C LEU A 155 3.76 -2.72 13.14
N ASP A 156 4.03 -3.86 12.51
CA ASP A 156 3.19 -5.07 12.60
C ASP A 156 3.07 -5.60 14.02
N GLY A 157 4.13 -5.51 14.81
CA GLY A 157 4.17 -5.97 16.18
C GLY A 157 3.27 -5.18 17.15
N GLY A 158 2.80 -3.99 16.77
CA GLY A 158 1.88 -3.15 17.54
C GLY A 158 2.46 -2.56 18.83
N ARG A 159 3.59 -3.06 19.32
CA ARG A 159 4.20 -2.63 20.60
C ARG A 159 4.83 -1.24 20.55
N HIS A 160 5.11 -0.75 19.36
CA HIS A 160 5.83 0.51 19.09
C HIS A 160 4.94 1.54 18.38
N GLU A 161 3.64 1.43 18.54
CA GLU A 161 2.65 2.31 17.91
C GLU A 161 2.97 3.80 18.15
N ALA A 162 3.34 4.17 19.37
CA ALA A 162 3.70 5.55 19.71
C ALA A 162 4.83 6.12 18.83
N PHE A 163 5.80 5.29 18.44
CA PHE A 163 6.88 5.70 17.53
C PHE A 163 6.33 6.08 16.15
N PHE A 164 5.45 5.26 15.57
CA PHE A 164 4.88 5.52 14.25
C PHE A 164 3.88 6.66 14.28
N LEU A 165 3.07 6.78 15.33
CA LEU A 165 2.17 7.93 15.51
C LEU A 165 2.96 9.25 15.64
N GLY A 166 4.09 9.21 16.34
CA GLY A 166 5.01 10.35 16.43
C GLY A 166 5.59 10.71 15.08
N ALA A 167 6.18 9.73 14.37
CA ALA A 167 6.74 9.94 13.04
C ALA A 167 5.69 10.46 12.04
N ALA A 168 4.47 9.94 12.10
CA ALA A 168 3.37 10.39 11.23
C ALA A 168 2.99 11.87 11.48
N ARG A 169 3.05 12.34 12.74
CA ARG A 169 2.78 13.75 13.09
C ARG A 169 3.92 14.68 12.69
N ASP A 170 5.16 14.22 12.92
CA ASP A 170 6.37 15.01 12.65
C ASP A 170 6.64 15.15 11.16
N ASP A 171 6.06 14.30 10.32
CA ASP A 171 6.18 14.28 8.86
C ASP A 171 7.64 14.36 8.36
N PRO A 172 8.54 13.49 8.82
CA PRO A 172 9.92 13.54 8.37
C PRO A 172 10.02 13.21 6.87
N GLU A 173 11.06 13.71 6.23
CA GLU A 173 11.28 13.56 4.78
C GLU A 173 11.20 12.09 4.31
N TRP A 174 11.59 11.16 5.15
CA TRP A 174 11.60 9.72 4.85
C TRP A 174 10.22 9.04 4.98
N TRP A 175 9.24 9.68 5.64
CA TRP A 175 7.93 9.08 5.92
C TRP A 175 7.21 8.54 4.67
N PRO A 176 7.11 9.29 3.54
CA PRO A 176 6.39 8.80 2.37
C PRO A 176 6.97 7.51 1.79
N ALA A 177 8.30 7.42 1.74
CA ALA A 177 8.99 6.24 1.23
C ALA A 177 8.81 5.02 2.16
N PHE A 178 8.90 5.23 3.47
CA PHE A 178 8.59 4.19 4.46
C PHE A 178 7.13 3.74 4.35
N PHE A 179 6.17 4.69 4.30
CA PHE A 179 4.75 4.36 4.24
C PHE A 179 4.39 3.57 2.97
N ALA A 180 4.98 3.93 1.82
CA ALA A 180 4.83 3.18 0.58
C ALA A 180 5.36 1.75 0.71
N HIS A 181 6.53 1.55 1.34
CA HIS A 181 7.07 0.23 1.65
C HIS A 181 6.14 -0.55 2.60
N ALA A 182 5.67 0.08 3.66
CA ALA A 182 4.76 -0.56 4.61
C ALA A 182 3.42 -0.98 3.98
N CYS A 183 2.88 -0.20 3.04
CA CYS A 183 1.70 -0.59 2.26
C CYS A 183 1.90 -1.88 1.45
N ALA A 184 3.11 -2.11 0.96
CA ALA A 184 3.43 -3.31 0.17
C ALA A 184 3.69 -4.51 1.08
N GLU A 185 4.47 -4.34 2.15
CA GLU A 185 5.13 -5.42 2.87
C GLU A 185 4.59 -5.65 4.29
N ALA A 186 3.98 -4.64 4.96
CA ALA A 186 3.45 -4.82 6.31
C ALA A 186 2.32 -5.86 6.34
N SER A 187 2.34 -6.75 7.33
CA SER A 187 1.35 -7.82 7.48
C SER A 187 0.02 -7.31 8.02
N SER A 188 0.06 -6.26 8.88
CA SER A 188 -1.11 -5.73 9.56
C SER A 188 -1.63 -4.45 8.91
N VAL A 189 -2.72 -4.56 8.15
CA VAL A 189 -3.41 -3.38 7.60
C VAL A 189 -4.01 -2.50 8.69
N ASP A 190 -4.38 -3.07 9.86
CA ASP A 190 -4.87 -2.28 10.99
C ASP A 190 -3.77 -1.38 11.57
N ALA A 191 -2.54 -1.89 11.68
CA ALA A 191 -1.40 -1.10 12.13
C ALA A 191 -1.11 0.04 11.13
N LEU A 192 -1.19 -0.25 9.83
CA LEU A 192 -1.04 0.73 8.77
C LEU A 192 -2.11 1.84 8.85
N GLN A 193 -3.38 1.46 9.06
CA GLN A 193 -4.47 2.42 9.25
C GLN A 193 -4.25 3.31 10.47
N ARG A 194 -3.82 2.74 11.60
CA ARG A 194 -3.52 3.53 12.81
C ARG A 194 -2.37 4.49 12.58
N ALA A 195 -1.29 4.05 11.91
CA ALA A 195 -0.17 4.92 11.57
C ALA A 195 -0.56 6.07 10.62
N PHE A 196 -1.52 5.85 9.72
CA PHE A 196 -2.05 6.86 8.81
C PHE A 196 -3.00 7.86 9.48
N ALA A 197 -3.73 7.44 10.50
CA ALA A 197 -4.82 8.22 11.12
C ALA A 197 -4.44 9.63 11.56
N PRO A 198 -3.26 9.90 12.18
CA PRO A 198 -2.87 11.26 12.58
C PRO A 198 -2.77 12.22 11.40
N ARG A 199 -2.26 11.74 10.26
CA ARG A 199 -2.09 12.55 9.04
C ARG A 199 -3.43 12.84 8.37
N ALA A 200 -4.32 11.85 8.36
CA ALA A 200 -5.68 12.02 7.86
C ALA A 200 -6.45 13.06 8.70
N ALA A 201 -6.36 12.96 10.03
CA ALA A 201 -7.02 13.88 10.96
C ALA A 201 -6.48 15.32 10.85
N ALA A 202 -5.18 15.50 10.62
CA ALA A 202 -4.55 16.79 10.43
C ALA A 202 -4.73 17.37 9.01
N GLY A 203 -5.29 16.61 8.07
CA GLY A 203 -5.39 17.01 6.65
C GLY A 203 -4.05 17.06 5.92
N THR A 204 -2.99 16.46 6.48
CA THR A 204 -1.62 16.46 5.92
C THR A 204 -1.29 15.19 5.14
N ALA A 205 -2.21 14.22 5.07
CA ALA A 205 -2.02 12.99 4.31
C ALA A 205 -1.87 13.29 2.81
N ARG A 206 -0.79 12.80 2.21
CA ARG A 206 -0.50 12.98 0.78
C ARG A 206 -1.40 12.09 -0.08
N PRO A 207 -1.71 12.49 -1.33
CA PRO A 207 -2.51 11.68 -2.25
C PRO A 207 -1.95 10.25 -2.44
N ASP A 208 -0.62 10.11 -2.52
CA ASP A 208 0.02 8.81 -2.71
C ASP A 208 -0.07 7.90 -1.47
N GLU A 209 0.03 8.47 -0.26
CA GLU A 209 -0.20 7.73 0.99
C GLU A 209 -1.63 7.20 1.06
N ARG A 210 -2.59 8.04 0.67
CA ARG A 210 -4.00 7.67 0.63
C ARG A 210 -4.28 6.60 -0.41
N ARG A 211 -3.74 6.75 -1.62
CA ARG A 211 -3.84 5.74 -2.69
C ARG A 211 -3.28 4.40 -2.24
N CYS A 212 -2.14 4.42 -1.59
CA CYS A 212 -1.46 3.27 -1.04
C CYS A 212 -2.34 2.53 -0.03
N LEU A 213 -2.86 3.23 0.98
CA LEU A 213 -3.72 2.64 2.01
C LEU A 213 -5.02 2.09 1.43
N ILE A 214 -5.72 2.87 0.59
CA ILE A 214 -6.98 2.44 -0.03
C ILE A 214 -6.75 1.18 -0.85
N GLY A 215 -5.73 1.16 -1.73
CA GLY A 215 -5.42 0.00 -2.54
C GLY A 215 -5.03 -1.23 -1.71
N ARG A 216 -4.41 -1.05 -0.54
CA ARG A 216 -4.13 -2.15 0.38
C ARG A 216 -5.41 -2.70 1.01
N LEU A 217 -6.30 -1.83 1.49
CA LEU A 217 -7.59 -2.19 2.06
C LEU A 217 -8.48 -2.93 1.04
N GLU A 218 -8.51 -2.47 -0.21
CA GLU A 218 -9.24 -3.13 -1.31
C GLU A 218 -8.71 -4.53 -1.58
N ARG A 219 -7.39 -4.72 -1.65
CA ARG A 219 -6.77 -6.05 -1.84
C ARG A 219 -7.10 -7.04 -0.73
N GLU A 220 -7.32 -6.55 0.48
CA GLU A 220 -7.72 -7.39 1.63
C GLU A 220 -9.23 -7.52 1.79
N GLY A 221 -10.02 -7.00 0.85
CA GLY A 221 -11.48 -7.04 0.92
C GLY A 221 -12.09 -6.16 2.01
N ARG A 222 -11.31 -5.22 2.57
CA ARG A 222 -11.77 -4.32 3.63
C ARG A 222 -12.44 -3.07 3.04
N TRP A 223 -13.45 -3.30 2.26
CA TRP A 223 -14.09 -2.29 1.42
C TRP A 223 -14.69 -1.11 2.21
N ALA A 224 -15.33 -1.38 3.34
CA ALA A 224 -15.89 -0.33 4.19
C ALA A 224 -14.80 0.63 4.71
N ASN A 225 -13.64 0.07 5.11
CA ASN A 225 -12.49 0.87 5.54
C ASN A 225 -11.89 1.66 4.37
N ALA A 226 -11.80 1.04 3.19
CA ALA A 226 -11.33 1.70 1.97
C ALA A 226 -12.23 2.88 1.58
N TYR A 227 -13.56 2.66 1.60
CA TYR A 227 -14.55 3.70 1.32
C TYR A 227 -14.45 4.86 2.32
N GLN A 228 -14.35 4.55 3.61
CA GLN A 228 -14.21 5.57 4.65
C GLN A 228 -12.90 6.38 4.48
N ALA A 229 -11.78 5.71 4.15
CA ALA A 229 -10.50 6.37 3.91
C ALA A 229 -10.56 7.29 2.67
N TRP A 230 -11.26 6.86 1.61
CA TRP A 230 -11.51 7.65 0.42
C TRP A 230 -12.41 8.85 0.72
N LEU A 231 -13.56 8.62 1.36
CA LEU A 231 -14.54 9.66 1.70
C LEU A 231 -13.94 10.76 2.59
N ASN A 232 -13.13 10.37 3.58
CA ASN A 232 -12.44 11.32 4.46
C ASN A 232 -11.40 12.15 3.70
N GLY A 233 -10.99 11.68 2.52
CA GLY A 233 -10.07 12.40 1.65
C GLY A 233 -10.69 13.44 0.76
N LEU A 234 -11.97 13.39 0.56
CA LEU A 234 -12.68 14.36 -0.26
C LEU A 234 -12.78 15.71 0.45
N ALA A 235 -12.66 16.80 -0.31
CA ALA A 235 -12.95 18.12 0.21
C ALA A 235 -14.44 18.23 0.64
N PRO A 236 -14.78 19.11 1.59
CA PRO A 236 -16.17 19.26 2.02
C PRO A 236 -17.16 19.57 0.87
N ALA A 237 -16.69 20.31 -0.13
CA ALA A 237 -17.48 20.60 -1.33
C ALA A 237 -17.75 19.34 -2.18
N GLU A 238 -16.80 18.43 -2.28
CA GLU A 238 -16.89 17.18 -3.04
C GLU A 238 -17.80 16.17 -2.35
N ARG A 239 -17.77 16.09 -1.01
CA ARG A 239 -18.60 15.16 -0.23
C ARG A 239 -20.10 15.36 -0.47
N ARG A 240 -20.55 16.57 -0.81
CA ARG A 240 -21.95 16.88 -1.13
C ARG A 240 -22.42 16.25 -2.43
N HIS A 241 -21.51 15.83 -3.29
CA HIS A 241 -21.77 15.18 -4.57
C HIS A 241 -21.57 13.66 -4.52
N VAL A 242 -21.35 13.09 -3.33
CA VAL A 242 -21.25 11.65 -3.18
C VAL A 242 -22.65 11.04 -3.30
N GLY A 243 -22.82 10.26 -4.36
CA GLY A 243 -23.98 9.45 -4.64
C GLY A 243 -23.60 7.98 -4.79
N TYR A 244 -24.50 7.16 -5.30
CA TYR A 244 -24.20 5.78 -5.61
C TYR A 244 -23.19 5.66 -6.77
N VAL A 245 -23.22 6.58 -7.73
CA VAL A 245 -22.14 6.84 -8.68
C VAL A 245 -21.53 8.19 -8.33
N TYR A 246 -20.23 8.23 -8.08
CA TYR A 246 -19.51 9.47 -7.85
C TYR A 246 -19.05 10.06 -9.17
N ASN A 247 -19.20 11.40 -9.35
CA ASN A 247 -18.77 12.10 -10.55
C ASN A 247 -19.37 11.49 -11.84
N GLY A 248 -20.64 11.11 -11.79
CA GLY A 248 -21.33 10.51 -12.94
C GLY A 248 -21.68 11.53 -14.04
N ASP A 249 -21.65 12.80 -13.68
CA ASP A 249 -21.78 13.96 -14.57
C ASP A 249 -20.45 14.38 -15.22
N PHE A 250 -19.33 13.75 -14.87
CA PHE A 250 -17.98 14.03 -15.35
C PHE A 250 -17.54 15.51 -15.28
N GLU A 251 -18.17 16.31 -14.44
CA GLU A 251 -17.85 17.73 -14.28
C GLU A 251 -16.62 17.98 -13.39
N ARG A 252 -16.07 16.91 -12.79
CA ARG A 252 -14.90 16.95 -11.93
C ARG A 252 -13.76 16.14 -12.55
N PRO A 253 -12.50 16.54 -12.32
CA PRO A 253 -11.36 15.73 -12.74
C PRO A 253 -11.43 14.33 -12.11
N ILE A 254 -11.17 13.32 -12.91
CA ILE A 254 -11.05 11.92 -12.46
C ILE A 254 -9.77 11.77 -11.64
N SER A 255 -9.91 11.38 -10.37
CA SER A 255 -8.76 11.28 -9.45
C SER A 255 -7.98 9.98 -9.58
N ASN A 256 -8.51 8.96 -10.22
CA ASN A 256 -7.96 7.59 -10.24
C ASN A 256 -7.72 7.02 -8.84
N LEU A 257 -8.63 7.28 -7.90
CA LEU A 257 -8.45 6.92 -6.50
C LEU A 257 -9.75 6.36 -5.89
N GLY A 258 -9.67 5.16 -5.33
CA GLY A 258 -10.73 4.56 -4.51
C GLY A 258 -12.05 4.38 -5.26
N PHE A 259 -13.06 5.11 -4.81
CA PHE A 259 -14.44 5.00 -5.32
C PHE A 259 -14.79 6.08 -6.37
N ASP A 260 -13.81 6.83 -6.85
CA ASP A 260 -13.93 7.60 -8.08
C ASP A 260 -13.69 6.71 -9.30
N TRP A 261 -13.85 7.26 -10.49
CA TRP A 261 -13.51 6.59 -11.74
C TRP A 261 -12.03 6.23 -11.76
N ILE A 262 -11.75 5.00 -12.18
CA ILE A 262 -10.40 4.49 -12.42
C ILE A 262 -10.24 4.30 -13.93
N VAL A 263 -9.28 5.01 -14.48
CA VAL A 263 -8.86 4.90 -15.88
C VAL A 263 -7.58 4.09 -15.94
N ASP A 264 -7.66 2.91 -16.50
CA ASP A 264 -6.51 2.05 -16.73
C ASP A 264 -5.86 2.39 -18.08
N ARG A 265 -4.60 2.78 -18.05
CA ARG A 265 -3.85 3.07 -19.28
C ARG A 265 -3.68 1.80 -20.11
N GLN A 266 -4.12 1.84 -21.36
CA GLN A 266 -4.03 0.74 -22.29
C GLN A 266 -3.48 1.20 -23.64
N ASP A 267 -2.70 0.36 -24.30
CA ASP A 267 -2.24 0.66 -25.66
C ASP A 267 -3.44 0.72 -26.61
N GLY A 268 -3.55 1.83 -27.33
CA GLY A 268 -4.61 2.05 -28.31
C GLY A 268 -5.98 2.42 -27.75
N VAL A 269 -6.07 2.81 -26.47
CA VAL A 269 -7.27 3.40 -25.88
C VAL A 269 -6.91 4.72 -25.21
N VAL A 270 -7.59 5.79 -25.61
CA VAL A 270 -7.50 7.10 -24.98
C VAL A 270 -8.79 7.35 -24.21
N VAL A 271 -8.65 7.67 -22.93
CA VAL A 271 -9.77 8.03 -22.06
C VAL A 271 -9.51 9.41 -21.48
N ASP A 272 -10.43 10.32 -21.72
CA ASP A 272 -10.38 11.68 -21.18
C ASP A 272 -11.79 12.23 -20.93
N VAL A 273 -11.86 13.36 -20.28
CA VAL A 273 -13.10 14.15 -20.16
C VAL A 273 -12.97 15.35 -21.08
N ARG A 274 -13.91 15.50 -21.98
CA ARG A 274 -13.92 16.59 -22.98
C ARG A 274 -15.22 17.37 -22.92
N ALA A 275 -15.11 18.64 -23.19
CA ALA A 275 -16.28 19.47 -23.43
C ALA A 275 -17.02 19.00 -24.71
N THR A 276 -18.32 18.82 -24.61
CA THR A 276 -19.16 18.41 -25.74
C THR A 276 -20.51 19.09 -25.68
N GLY A 277 -21.07 19.42 -26.83
CA GLY A 277 -22.43 19.92 -26.92
C GLY A 277 -23.46 18.79 -26.82
N GLY A 278 -24.59 19.03 -26.16
CA GLY A 278 -25.71 18.10 -26.07
C GLY A 278 -25.68 17.12 -24.91
N SER A 279 -24.69 17.21 -24.02
CA SER A 279 -24.75 16.65 -22.68
C SER A 279 -25.44 17.64 -21.71
N GLY A 280 -25.86 17.16 -20.54
CA GLY A 280 -26.51 18.02 -19.52
C GLY A 280 -25.56 19.04 -18.90
N GLY A 281 -24.24 18.85 -19.03
CA GLY A 281 -23.16 19.66 -18.47
C GLY A 281 -22.17 20.16 -19.51
N THR A 282 -20.93 20.45 -19.04
CA THR A 282 -19.81 20.91 -19.88
C THR A 282 -18.85 19.79 -20.26
N GLY A 283 -18.75 18.75 -19.41
CA GLY A 283 -17.84 17.61 -19.59
C GLY A 283 -18.58 16.31 -19.91
N ALA A 284 -17.97 15.43 -20.66
CA ALA A 284 -18.41 14.05 -20.86
C ALA A 284 -17.21 13.13 -20.94
N LEU A 285 -17.36 11.90 -20.45
CA LEU A 285 -16.35 10.86 -20.59
C LEU A 285 -16.22 10.46 -22.06
N HIS A 286 -15.03 10.62 -22.63
CA HIS A 286 -14.72 10.20 -23.99
C HIS A 286 -13.74 9.02 -23.95
N VAL A 287 -14.05 8.00 -24.73
CA VAL A 287 -13.19 6.83 -24.92
C VAL A 287 -12.96 6.63 -26.41
N GLU A 288 -11.72 6.79 -26.86
CA GLU A 288 -11.31 6.65 -28.26
C GLU A 288 -10.46 5.40 -28.45
N MET A 289 -10.81 4.60 -29.42
CA MET A 289 -10.13 3.36 -29.81
C MET A 289 -9.30 3.55 -31.06
N LEU A 290 -8.00 3.24 -31.01
CA LEU A 290 -7.00 3.50 -32.04
C LEU A 290 -6.61 2.23 -32.82
N ASN A 291 -7.56 1.37 -33.17
CA ASN A 291 -7.35 0.14 -33.96
C ASN A 291 -6.35 -0.85 -33.31
N LYS A 292 -6.36 -0.93 -31.99
CA LYS A 292 -5.57 -1.91 -31.24
C LYS A 292 -6.47 -3.00 -30.65
N ARG A 293 -5.83 -4.06 -30.17
CA ARG A 293 -6.54 -5.14 -29.52
C ARG A 293 -7.04 -4.68 -28.14
N TRP A 294 -8.30 -4.96 -27.85
CA TRP A 294 -8.87 -4.75 -26.52
C TRP A 294 -8.15 -5.62 -25.48
N SER A 295 -7.62 -5.02 -24.42
CA SER A 295 -6.90 -5.71 -23.36
C SER A 295 -7.68 -5.81 -22.03
N GLY A 296 -8.83 -5.17 -21.94
CA GLY A 296 -9.69 -5.18 -20.77
C GLY A 296 -10.45 -3.85 -20.59
N PRO A 297 -11.26 -3.73 -19.55
CA PRO A 297 -12.01 -2.52 -19.25
C PRO A 297 -11.09 -1.32 -19.01
N PRO A 298 -11.15 -0.26 -19.87
CA PRO A 298 -10.29 0.92 -19.69
C PRO A 298 -10.79 1.87 -18.59
N VAL A 299 -12.10 1.77 -18.25
CA VAL A 299 -12.74 2.63 -17.26
C VAL A 299 -13.62 1.78 -16.36
N ARG A 300 -13.51 2.03 -15.05
CA ARG A 300 -14.32 1.36 -14.05
C ARG A 300 -14.55 2.23 -12.82
N GLN A 301 -15.58 1.92 -12.06
CA GLN A 301 -15.84 2.49 -10.73
C GLN A 301 -16.28 1.39 -9.76
N THR A 302 -15.77 1.44 -8.53
CA THR A 302 -16.24 0.58 -7.43
C THR A 302 -17.42 1.25 -6.75
N LEU A 303 -18.47 0.48 -6.47
CA LEU A 303 -19.69 0.95 -5.81
C LEU A 303 -19.93 0.17 -4.53
N MET A 304 -20.66 0.78 -3.58
CA MET A 304 -21.10 0.14 -2.34
C MET A 304 -22.61 0.34 -2.17
N LEU A 305 -23.38 -0.42 -2.94
CA LEU A 305 -24.83 -0.43 -2.85
C LEU A 305 -25.28 -1.44 -1.79
N VAL A 306 -26.24 -1.06 -0.97
CA VAL A 306 -26.89 -2.00 -0.05
C VAL A 306 -27.83 -2.92 -0.83
N PRO A 307 -28.20 -4.10 -0.29
CA PRO A 307 -29.17 -4.97 -0.94
C PRO A 307 -30.49 -4.25 -1.20
N GLY A 308 -31.00 -4.34 -2.44
CA GLY A 308 -32.21 -3.63 -2.86
C GLY A 308 -32.39 -3.58 -4.37
N ARG A 309 -33.45 -2.93 -4.81
CA ARG A 309 -33.74 -2.71 -6.24
C ARG A 309 -33.28 -1.33 -6.65
N TYR A 310 -32.66 -1.24 -7.82
CA TYR A 310 -32.05 -0.01 -8.33
C TYR A 310 -32.31 0.16 -9.80
N ARG A 311 -32.18 1.39 -10.27
CA ARG A 311 -32.12 1.76 -11.67
C ARG A 311 -30.80 2.46 -11.97
N PHE A 312 -30.09 1.99 -12.97
CA PHE A 312 -28.89 2.61 -13.52
C PHE A 312 -29.26 3.33 -14.80
N GLU A 313 -29.03 4.63 -14.83
CA GLU A 313 -29.38 5.53 -15.93
C GLU A 313 -28.13 6.26 -16.42
N GLY A 314 -28.19 6.74 -17.66
CA GLY A 314 -27.13 7.54 -18.25
C GLY A 314 -27.42 7.86 -19.71
N ARG A 315 -26.48 8.57 -20.32
CA ARG A 315 -26.52 8.95 -21.73
C ARG A 315 -25.26 8.49 -22.44
N GLY A 316 -25.37 8.13 -23.70
CA GLY A 316 -24.23 7.73 -24.50
C GLY A 316 -24.38 8.09 -25.96
N ARG A 317 -23.25 8.29 -26.61
CA ARG A 317 -23.12 8.56 -28.05
C ARG A 317 -21.99 7.76 -28.62
N ALA A 318 -22.16 7.16 -29.80
CA ALA A 318 -21.09 6.52 -30.54
C ALA A 318 -20.70 7.37 -31.76
N ASP A 319 -19.39 7.44 -32.05
CA ASP A 319 -18.85 8.08 -33.25
C ASP A 319 -17.96 7.10 -34.01
N ARG A 320 -18.51 6.58 -35.11
CA ARG A 320 -17.84 5.62 -35.99
C ARG A 320 -17.18 4.44 -35.22
N LEU A 321 -17.86 3.99 -34.16
CA LEU A 321 -17.39 2.84 -33.40
C LEU A 321 -17.51 1.58 -34.27
N ASP A 322 -16.38 1.12 -34.76
CA ASP A 322 -16.30 -0.13 -35.53
C ASP A 322 -15.72 -1.24 -34.63
N SER A 323 -16.55 -2.25 -34.40
CA SER A 323 -16.26 -3.40 -33.56
C SER A 323 -17.23 -4.52 -33.90
N TRP A 324 -16.78 -5.76 -33.87
CA TRP A 324 -17.66 -6.92 -33.99
C TRP A 324 -18.69 -7.01 -32.86
N LEU A 325 -18.25 -6.74 -31.65
CA LEU A 325 -19.08 -6.89 -30.46
C LEU A 325 -19.77 -5.58 -30.00
N GLY A 326 -19.11 -4.44 -30.24
CA GLY A 326 -19.47 -3.16 -29.62
C GLY A 326 -19.04 -3.06 -28.16
N LEU A 327 -19.39 -1.96 -27.53
CA LEU A 327 -19.12 -1.68 -26.13
C LEU A 327 -20.43 -1.63 -25.33
N GLN A 328 -20.35 -1.98 -24.06
CA GLN A 328 -21.45 -1.85 -23.11
C GLN A 328 -20.91 -1.51 -21.72
N TRP A 329 -21.75 -0.97 -20.86
CA TRP A 329 -21.46 -0.92 -19.44
C TRP A 329 -21.98 -2.18 -18.77
N GLY A 330 -21.15 -2.81 -17.96
CA GLY A 330 -21.50 -3.96 -17.14
C GLY A 330 -21.36 -3.63 -15.66
N LEU A 331 -22.34 -4.04 -14.87
CA LEU A 331 -22.31 -3.97 -13.40
C LEU A 331 -22.19 -5.37 -12.84
N TYR A 332 -21.21 -5.56 -11.98
CA TYR A 332 -20.84 -6.87 -11.44
C TYR A 332 -20.73 -6.84 -9.93
N CYS A 333 -21.08 -7.95 -9.29
CA CYS A 333 -20.74 -8.21 -7.91
C CYS A 333 -19.25 -8.58 -7.82
N LEU A 334 -18.52 -7.96 -6.89
CA LEU A 334 -17.14 -8.34 -6.57
C LEU A 334 -17.16 -9.33 -5.41
N ASP A 335 -17.26 -10.62 -5.75
CA ASP A 335 -17.16 -11.68 -4.75
C ASP A 335 -15.71 -12.04 -4.50
N ALA A 336 -15.33 -12.15 -3.22
CA ALA A 336 -14.00 -12.58 -2.83
C ALA A 336 -13.82 -14.08 -3.18
N GLY A 337 -13.25 -14.37 -4.34
CA GLY A 337 -12.85 -15.71 -4.73
C GLY A 337 -13.49 -16.29 -5.98
N ASP A 338 -14.47 -15.65 -6.58
CA ASP A 338 -15.07 -16.15 -7.83
C ASP A 338 -14.23 -15.79 -9.05
N ALA A 339 -13.85 -16.82 -9.82
CA ALA A 339 -13.14 -16.64 -11.09
C ALA A 339 -13.98 -15.89 -12.14
N THR A 340 -15.33 -15.87 -11.97
CA THR A 340 -16.25 -15.18 -12.86
C THR A 340 -17.19 -14.28 -12.04
N PRO A 341 -16.99 -12.94 -12.08
CA PRO A 341 -17.86 -12.02 -11.37
C PRO A 341 -19.33 -12.16 -11.79
N ARG A 342 -20.26 -12.22 -10.84
CA ARG A 342 -21.70 -12.28 -11.10
C ARG A 342 -22.19 -10.96 -11.68
N GLN A 343 -22.75 -11.00 -12.88
CA GLN A 343 -23.33 -9.85 -13.54
C GLN A 343 -24.68 -9.48 -12.90
N LEU A 344 -24.86 -8.22 -12.54
CA LEU A 344 -26.09 -7.67 -12.00
C LEU A 344 -26.92 -6.92 -13.06
N ALA A 345 -26.22 -6.15 -13.91
CA ALA A 345 -26.84 -5.39 -14.99
C ALA A 345 -25.88 -5.23 -16.17
N ARG A 346 -26.42 -4.90 -17.32
CA ARG A 346 -25.68 -4.44 -18.51
C ARG A 346 -26.52 -3.48 -19.32
N THR A 347 -25.90 -2.48 -19.91
CA THR A 347 -26.58 -1.57 -20.85
C THR A 347 -26.75 -2.20 -22.21
N GLY A 348 -27.55 -1.55 -23.04
CA GLY A 348 -27.54 -1.76 -24.49
C GLY A 348 -26.13 -1.57 -25.06
N ARG A 349 -25.95 -2.09 -26.25
CA ARG A 349 -24.67 -2.08 -26.96
C ARG A 349 -24.48 -0.79 -27.74
N PHE A 350 -23.34 -0.13 -27.54
CA PHE A 350 -22.89 1.00 -28.37
C PHE A 350 -22.10 0.47 -29.59
N LEU A 351 -22.48 0.89 -30.78
CA LEU A 351 -21.89 0.46 -32.05
C LEU A 351 -22.24 1.45 -33.17
N GLY A 352 -21.35 1.60 -34.15
CA GLY A 352 -21.57 2.49 -35.31
C GLY A 352 -21.51 3.96 -34.94
N SER A 353 -22.47 4.74 -35.43
CA SER A 353 -22.63 6.16 -35.10
C SER A 353 -24.05 6.42 -34.59
N SER A 354 -24.17 7.10 -33.49
CA SER A 354 -25.46 7.53 -32.94
C SER A 354 -25.32 8.94 -32.32
N GLY A 355 -26.42 9.67 -32.27
CA GLY A 355 -26.52 10.85 -31.41
C GLY A 355 -26.56 10.45 -29.93
N TRP A 356 -26.69 11.44 -29.03
CA TRP A 356 -26.96 11.19 -27.64
C TRP A 356 -28.26 10.41 -27.46
N THR A 357 -28.17 9.30 -26.74
CA THR A 357 -29.29 8.40 -26.43
C THR A 357 -29.29 8.11 -24.95
N ASP A 358 -30.45 8.30 -24.33
CA ASP A 358 -30.64 7.96 -22.92
C ASP A 358 -30.90 6.45 -22.80
N TRP A 359 -30.44 5.86 -21.72
CA TRP A 359 -30.68 4.46 -21.38
C TRP A 359 -30.95 4.30 -19.89
N ALA A 360 -31.69 3.24 -19.55
CA ALA A 360 -32.02 2.90 -18.16
C ALA A 360 -32.11 1.38 -18.03
N GLU A 361 -31.50 0.84 -16.97
CA GLU A 361 -31.46 -0.60 -16.68
C GLU A 361 -31.81 -0.83 -15.21
N ASP A 362 -32.86 -1.62 -14.98
CA ASP A 362 -33.26 -2.02 -13.63
C ASP A 362 -32.46 -3.26 -13.19
N PHE A 363 -32.04 -3.26 -11.94
CA PHE A 363 -31.27 -4.38 -11.38
C PHE A 363 -31.53 -4.56 -9.90
N THR A 364 -31.13 -5.73 -9.38
CA THR A 364 -31.22 -6.05 -7.96
C THR A 364 -29.83 -6.37 -7.41
N VAL A 365 -29.49 -5.74 -6.29
CA VAL A 365 -28.29 -6.08 -5.51
C VAL A 365 -28.70 -7.10 -4.45
N PRO A 366 -28.18 -8.34 -4.49
CA PRO A 366 -28.50 -9.35 -3.50
C PRO A 366 -27.69 -9.14 -2.21
N ARG A 367 -28.11 -9.82 -1.12
CA ARG A 367 -27.50 -9.66 0.22
C ARG A 367 -26.03 -10.08 0.32
N ASP A 368 -25.63 -11.01 -0.53
CA ASP A 368 -24.28 -11.53 -0.62
C ASP A 368 -23.35 -10.75 -1.57
N CYS A 369 -23.76 -9.54 -1.96
CA CYS A 369 -23.01 -8.66 -2.86
C CYS A 369 -22.74 -7.28 -2.22
N PRO A 370 -21.81 -7.19 -1.26
CA PRO A 370 -21.55 -5.95 -0.53
C PRO A 370 -20.83 -4.88 -1.36
N VAL A 371 -20.18 -5.26 -2.45
CA VAL A 371 -19.38 -4.39 -3.32
C VAL A 371 -19.64 -4.72 -4.78
N GLN A 372 -19.78 -3.68 -5.59
CA GLN A 372 -20.05 -3.84 -7.02
C GLN A 372 -18.99 -3.10 -7.85
N ARG A 373 -18.83 -3.55 -9.10
CA ARG A 373 -17.95 -2.94 -10.10
C ARG A 373 -18.73 -2.56 -11.35
N LEU A 374 -18.81 -1.28 -11.60
CA LEU A 374 -19.25 -0.74 -12.89
C LEU A 374 -18.04 -0.61 -13.81
N ARG A 375 -18.13 -1.10 -15.05
CA ARG A 375 -17.01 -1.06 -16.00
C ARG A 375 -17.48 -0.99 -17.45
N LEU A 376 -16.73 -0.29 -18.28
CA LEU A 376 -16.87 -0.32 -19.72
C LEU A 376 -16.19 -1.58 -20.27
N GLU A 377 -16.90 -2.37 -21.08
CA GLU A 377 -16.39 -3.64 -21.58
C GLU A 377 -16.88 -3.94 -23.00
N LEU A 378 -16.27 -4.94 -23.64
CA LEU A 378 -16.83 -5.50 -24.88
C LEU A 378 -18.20 -6.11 -24.59
N ALA A 379 -19.16 -5.83 -25.44
CA ALA A 379 -20.48 -6.45 -25.32
C ALA A 379 -20.37 -7.97 -25.51
N ASN A 380 -21.19 -8.71 -24.77
CA ASN A 380 -21.23 -10.16 -24.94
C ASN A 380 -21.69 -10.53 -26.36
N PRO A 381 -21.12 -11.60 -26.97
CA PRO A 381 -21.64 -12.13 -28.23
C PRO A 381 -23.15 -12.42 -28.10
N ARG A 382 -23.91 -12.21 -29.15
CA ARG A 382 -25.29 -12.75 -29.21
C ARG A 382 -25.21 -14.26 -29.09
N GLU A 383 -26.17 -14.87 -28.36
CA GLU A 383 -26.29 -16.32 -28.32
C GLU A 383 -26.24 -16.90 -29.75
N GLY A 384 -25.34 -17.87 -29.98
CA GLY A 384 -25.12 -18.49 -31.29
C GLY A 384 -24.16 -17.80 -32.24
N ALA A 385 -23.63 -16.62 -31.91
CA ALA A 385 -22.61 -15.96 -32.75
C ALA A 385 -21.19 -16.40 -32.31
N ALA A 386 -20.54 -17.22 -33.12
CA ALA A 386 -19.12 -17.52 -32.93
C ALA A 386 -18.32 -16.24 -33.21
N ALA A 387 -17.59 -15.73 -32.23
CA ALA A 387 -16.68 -14.62 -32.41
C ALA A 387 -15.53 -15.07 -33.35
N PRO A 388 -15.30 -14.39 -34.51
CA PRO A 388 -14.17 -14.73 -35.35
C PRO A 388 -12.88 -14.34 -34.65
N GLY A 389 -12.20 -15.29 -34.05
CA GLY A 389 -10.82 -15.23 -33.52
C GLY A 389 -10.25 -13.86 -33.17
N ASN A 390 -9.05 -13.55 -33.66
CA ASN A 390 -8.33 -12.31 -33.36
C ASN A 390 -8.97 -10.99 -33.93
N VAL A 391 -9.93 -11.07 -34.83
CA VAL A 391 -10.57 -9.89 -35.47
C VAL A 391 -11.59 -9.26 -34.51
N ALA A 392 -12.24 -10.05 -33.67
CA ALA A 392 -13.29 -9.59 -32.77
C ALA A 392 -12.82 -8.59 -31.69
N ALA A 393 -11.53 -8.50 -31.47
CA ALA A 393 -10.96 -7.70 -30.36
C ALA A 393 -10.35 -6.37 -30.81
N ARG A 394 -10.38 -6.01 -32.12
CA ARG A 394 -9.92 -4.70 -32.58
C ARG A 394 -11.09 -3.73 -32.66
N LEU A 395 -10.87 -2.53 -32.16
CA LEU A 395 -11.85 -1.47 -32.15
C LEU A 395 -11.26 -0.19 -32.72
N THR A 396 -12.10 0.55 -33.46
CA THR A 396 -11.81 1.92 -33.88
C THR A 396 -13.00 2.81 -33.62
N GLY A 397 -12.76 4.14 -33.56
CA GLY A 397 -13.79 5.12 -33.29
C GLY A 397 -13.93 5.47 -31.84
N GLY A 398 -14.96 6.22 -31.47
CA GLY A 398 -15.14 6.78 -30.18
C GLY A 398 -16.51 6.55 -29.56
N VAL A 399 -16.58 6.60 -28.26
CA VAL A 399 -17.83 6.65 -27.48
C VAL A 399 -17.76 7.75 -26.44
N TRP A 400 -18.91 8.30 -26.14
CA TRP A 400 -19.09 9.37 -25.18
C TRP A 400 -20.16 8.96 -24.19
N PHE A 401 -19.97 9.31 -22.91
CA PHE A 401 -20.90 8.99 -21.83
C PHE A 401 -21.06 10.16 -20.90
N ASP A 402 -22.27 10.32 -20.36
CA ASP A 402 -22.60 11.38 -19.42
C ASP A 402 -23.82 11.03 -18.55
N ASP A 403 -24.06 11.83 -17.52
CA ASP A 403 -25.26 11.78 -16.67
C ASP A 403 -25.49 10.39 -16.02
N PHE A 404 -24.43 9.71 -15.58
CA PHE A 404 -24.54 8.43 -14.89
C PHE A 404 -25.16 8.60 -13.50
N LEU A 405 -26.26 7.94 -13.31
CA LEU A 405 -27.01 7.97 -12.05
C LEU A 405 -27.46 6.56 -11.67
N ILE A 406 -27.31 6.21 -10.40
CA ILE A 406 -28.00 5.07 -9.81
C ILE A 406 -28.97 5.60 -8.76
N ARG A 407 -30.20 5.12 -8.76
CA ARG A 407 -31.21 5.46 -7.76
C ARG A 407 -31.91 4.21 -7.26
N GLY A 408 -32.29 4.20 -5.97
CA GLY A 408 -33.15 3.17 -5.40
C GLY A 408 -34.55 3.21 -5.99
N LEU A 409 -35.17 2.05 -6.13
CA LEU A 409 -36.55 1.88 -6.62
C LEU A 409 -37.54 1.53 -5.49
N ASP A 410 -37.03 1.30 -4.28
CA ASP A 410 -37.81 0.94 -3.09
C ASP A 410 -38.01 2.17 -2.18
#